data_e08d2df9d1ce1ac7476226bdeb6ac13e
#
_entry.id   e08d2df9d1ce1ac7476226bdeb6ac13e
#
_cell.length_a   1.000
_cell.length_b   1.000
_cell.length_c   1.000
_cell.angle_alpha   90.00
_cell.angle_beta   90.00
_cell.angle_gamma   90.00
#
_symmetry.space_group_name_H-M   'P 1'
#
loop_
_entity.id
_entity.type
_entity.pdbx_description
1 polymer ?
#
loop_
_entity_poly.entity_id
_entity_poly.type
_entity_poly.pdbx_seq_one_letter_code
_entity_poly.pdbx_strand_id
1 'polypeptide(L)'
;RGNREQEVSLISRQLKIIAKELSIPVMALSQLNRGGESRPDKKPMLSDLRESGSIEQDADMVMFIHRPEKYGITVDNEGNSLLGIATIIIAKHRSGAVGEVNLRFRAELTQFCDLDTTSPFASSTSTGEIVTQTFSSKMNDEPVPALDQGFEGMRDSFDNNAPF
;
A
#
# COMPACT_ATOMS: atom_id res chain seq x y z
N ARG A 1 -2.76 32.68 13.09
CA ARG A 1 -3.39 31.35 12.97
C ARG A 1 -4.13 31.15 11.63
N GLY A 2 -4.60 32.20 10.96
CA GLY A 2 -5.26 32.09 9.65
C GLY A 2 -4.34 31.72 8.48
N ASN A 3 -3.04 31.94 8.60
CA ASN A 3 -2.10 31.74 7.49
C ASN A 3 -1.84 30.25 7.18
N ARG A 4 -1.75 29.39 8.21
CA ARG A 4 -1.43 27.97 8.03
C ARG A 4 -2.54 27.17 7.34
N GLU A 5 -3.80 27.43 7.67
CA GLU A 5 -4.92 26.78 7.00
C GLU A 5 -4.97 27.15 5.52
N GLN A 6 -4.71 28.43 5.20
CA GLN A 6 -4.64 28.90 3.82
C GLN A 6 -3.47 28.29 3.05
N GLU A 7 -2.30 28.15 3.69
CA GLU A 7 -1.13 27.50 3.09
C GLU A 7 -1.41 26.02 2.76
N VAL A 8 -1.99 25.27 3.71
CA VAL A 8 -2.35 23.87 3.51
C VAL A 8 -3.40 23.74 2.39
N SER A 9 -4.36 24.64 2.33
CA SER A 9 -5.38 24.70 1.28
C SER A 9 -4.76 24.93 -0.10
N LEU A 10 -3.81 25.86 -0.17
CA LEU A 10 -3.08 26.12 -1.41
C LEU A 10 -2.28 24.90 -1.87
N ILE A 11 -1.54 24.27 -0.95
CA ILE A 11 -0.74 23.06 -1.24
C ILE A 11 -1.64 21.93 -1.73
N SER A 12 -2.75 21.65 -1.06
CA SER A 12 -3.70 20.61 -1.44
C SER A 12 -4.20 20.80 -2.88
N ARG A 13 -4.60 22.04 -3.19
CA ARG A 13 -5.08 22.39 -4.53
C ARG A 13 -3.99 22.26 -5.59
N GLN A 14 -2.75 22.67 -5.29
CA GLN A 14 -1.62 22.53 -6.20
C GLN A 14 -1.29 21.06 -6.48
N LEU A 15 -1.28 20.20 -5.46
CA LEU A 15 -1.07 18.76 -5.64
C LEU A 15 -2.14 18.14 -6.54
N LYS A 16 -3.40 18.57 -6.41
CA LYS A 16 -4.49 18.12 -7.28
C LYS A 16 -4.30 18.55 -8.74
N ILE A 17 -3.80 19.77 -8.96
CA ILE A 17 -3.50 20.29 -10.29
C ILE A 17 -2.37 19.47 -10.92
N ILE A 18 -1.26 19.26 -10.20
CA ILE A 18 -0.11 18.49 -10.66
C ILE A 18 -0.53 17.05 -11.02
N ALA A 19 -1.33 16.39 -10.18
CA ALA A 19 -1.82 15.05 -10.45
C ALA A 19 -2.59 14.97 -11.78
N LYS A 20 -3.41 16.00 -12.07
CA LYS A 20 -4.18 16.07 -13.33
C LYS A 20 -3.31 16.40 -14.53
N GLU A 21 -2.42 17.38 -14.41
CA GLU A 21 -1.56 17.82 -15.52
C GLU A 21 -0.61 16.71 -15.97
N LEU A 22 -0.04 15.99 -15.00
CA LEU A 22 0.91 14.92 -15.29
C LEU A 22 0.22 13.56 -15.48
N SER A 23 -1.09 13.45 -15.24
CA SER A 23 -1.85 12.18 -15.26
C SER A 23 -1.22 11.09 -14.36
N ILE A 24 -0.78 11.49 -13.15
CA ILE A 24 -0.16 10.59 -12.18
C ILE A 24 -0.96 10.55 -10.87
N PRO A 25 -0.93 9.43 -10.13
CA PRO A 25 -1.43 9.43 -8.76
C PRO A 25 -0.49 10.21 -7.85
N VAL A 26 -1.06 11.05 -6.97
CA VAL A 26 -0.31 11.78 -5.94
C VAL A 26 -0.86 11.36 -4.59
N MET A 27 0.00 10.82 -3.73
CA MET A 27 -0.32 10.48 -2.35
C MET A 27 0.39 11.46 -1.42
N ALA A 28 -0.38 12.17 -0.60
CA ALA A 28 0.14 13.08 0.42
C ALA A 28 -0.09 12.50 1.82
N LEU A 29 0.92 12.59 2.66
CA LEU A 29 0.82 12.22 4.07
C LEU A 29 0.48 13.46 4.89
N SER A 30 -0.53 13.37 5.73
CA SER A 30 -0.97 14.44 6.61
C SER A 30 -1.00 13.97 8.06
N GLN A 31 -0.52 14.82 8.96
CA GLN A 31 -0.63 14.58 10.39
C GLN A 31 -2.06 14.91 10.86
N LEU A 32 -2.61 14.06 11.70
CA LEU A 32 -3.92 14.27 12.30
C LEU A 32 -3.85 15.16 13.55
N ASN A 33 -4.96 15.82 13.84
CA ASN A 33 -5.15 16.49 15.12
C ASN A 33 -5.30 15.42 16.22
N ARG A 34 -4.75 15.70 17.41
CA ARG A 34 -4.84 14.80 18.58
C ARG A 34 -6.24 14.69 19.17
N GLY A 35 -7.22 15.44 18.66
CA GLY A 35 -8.61 15.35 19.12
C GLY A 35 -9.22 13.94 19.05
N GLY A 36 -8.76 13.13 18.11
CA GLY A 36 -9.17 11.72 17.99
C GLY A 36 -8.77 10.84 19.17
N GLU A 37 -7.66 11.18 19.86
CA GLU A 37 -7.14 10.41 20.98
C GLU A 37 -8.03 10.47 22.23
N SER A 38 -8.93 11.45 22.33
CA SER A 38 -9.89 11.58 23.42
C SER A 38 -11.12 10.69 23.29
N ARG A 39 -11.35 10.09 22.10
CA ARG A 39 -12.48 9.18 21.87
C ARG A 39 -12.21 7.82 22.47
N PRO A 40 -13.24 7.07 22.90
CA PRO A 40 -13.08 5.74 23.49
C PRO A 40 -12.40 4.74 22.54
N ASP A 41 -12.78 4.77 21.28
CA ASP A 41 -12.26 3.88 20.22
C ASP A 41 -10.97 4.38 19.59
N LYS A 42 -10.62 5.67 19.85
CA LYS A 42 -9.43 6.35 19.30
C LYS A 42 -9.27 6.21 17.79
N LYS A 43 -10.38 5.89 17.08
CA LYS A 43 -10.37 5.79 15.62
C LYS A 43 -10.29 7.18 14.99
N PRO A 44 -9.41 7.38 14.01
CA PRO A 44 -9.34 8.62 13.25
C PRO A 44 -10.56 8.78 12.35
N MET A 45 -10.99 10.04 12.15
CA MET A 45 -12.09 10.40 11.28
C MET A 45 -11.81 11.71 10.51
N LEU A 46 -12.62 12.02 9.51
CA LEU A 46 -12.41 13.20 8.65
C LEU A 46 -12.32 14.50 9.44
N SER A 47 -13.06 14.64 10.54
CA SER A 47 -12.98 15.83 11.41
C SER A 47 -11.61 16.03 12.08
N ASP A 48 -10.77 15.01 12.12
CA ASP A 48 -9.42 15.08 12.67
C ASP A 48 -8.43 15.76 11.70
N LEU A 49 -8.84 15.93 10.44
CA LEU A 49 -8.16 16.76 9.43
C LEU A 49 -8.52 18.27 9.59
N ARG A 50 -8.98 18.68 10.73
CA ARG A 50 -9.71 19.95 11.02
C ARG A 50 -8.99 21.26 10.64
N GLU A 51 -7.67 21.27 10.56
CA GLU A 51 -6.91 22.42 10.03
C GLU A 51 -6.73 22.33 8.50
N SER A 52 -7.38 21.36 7.87
CA SER A 52 -7.18 20.97 6.47
C SER A 52 -8.50 20.56 5.80
N GLY A 53 -9.60 21.25 6.10
CA GLY A 53 -10.90 21.00 5.46
C GLY A 53 -10.84 21.03 3.92
N SER A 54 -9.89 21.76 3.39
CA SER A 54 -9.58 21.77 1.96
C SER A 54 -8.96 20.45 1.47
N ILE A 55 -8.11 19.79 2.27
CA ILE A 55 -7.57 18.46 1.92
C ILE A 55 -8.71 17.47 1.73
N GLU A 56 -9.67 17.48 2.64
CA GLU A 56 -10.85 16.63 2.51
C GLU A 56 -11.61 16.92 1.22
N GLN A 57 -11.80 18.19 0.86
CA GLN A 57 -12.55 18.57 -0.35
C GLN A 57 -11.80 18.20 -1.64
N ASP A 58 -10.50 18.45 -1.69
CA ASP A 58 -9.67 18.26 -2.88
C ASP A 58 -9.32 16.80 -3.14
N ALA A 59 -9.11 16.00 -2.08
CA ALA A 59 -8.74 14.59 -2.20
C ALA A 59 -9.86 13.74 -2.82
N ASP A 60 -9.50 12.84 -3.73
CA ASP A 60 -10.42 11.84 -4.27
C ASP A 60 -10.63 10.69 -3.28
N MET A 61 -9.61 10.38 -2.50
CA MET A 61 -9.64 9.37 -1.46
C MET A 61 -8.94 9.88 -0.20
N VAL A 62 -9.49 9.58 0.95
CA VAL A 62 -8.87 9.81 2.26
C VAL A 62 -8.84 8.48 3.00
N MET A 63 -7.64 8.09 3.39
CA MET A 63 -7.39 6.87 4.16
C MET A 63 -6.70 7.20 5.47
N PHE A 64 -7.11 6.52 6.54
CA PHE A 64 -6.43 6.59 7.82
C PHE A 64 -5.81 5.25 8.15
N ILE A 65 -4.69 5.29 8.87
CA ILE A 65 -4.06 4.11 9.47
C ILE A 65 -4.36 4.16 10.96
N HIS A 66 -5.07 3.15 11.46
CA HIS A 66 -5.38 3.01 12.86
C HIS A 66 -4.71 1.75 13.42
N ARG A 67 -3.98 1.89 14.52
CA ARG A 67 -3.35 0.80 15.24
C ARG A 67 -3.80 0.83 16.69
N PRO A 68 -4.83 0.03 17.06
CA PRO A 68 -5.41 0.02 18.40
C PRO A 68 -4.37 -0.25 19.50
N GLU A 69 -3.45 -1.16 19.25
CA GLU A 69 -2.35 -1.53 20.14
C GLU A 69 -1.52 -0.31 20.60
N LYS A 70 -1.31 0.69 19.74
CA LYS A 70 -0.56 1.92 20.08
C LYS A 70 -1.26 2.76 21.15
N TYR A 71 -2.54 2.55 21.31
CA TYR A 71 -3.39 3.22 22.31
C TYR A 71 -3.72 2.34 23.51
N GLY A 72 -3.08 1.15 23.61
CA GLY A 72 -3.34 0.19 24.68
C GLY A 72 -4.64 -0.60 24.53
N ILE A 73 -5.29 -0.52 23.37
CA ILE A 73 -6.49 -1.31 23.06
C ILE A 73 -6.04 -2.64 22.47
N THR A 74 -6.07 -3.71 23.25
CA THR A 74 -5.55 -5.02 22.87
C THR A 74 -6.61 -6.04 22.52
N VAL A 75 -7.87 -5.74 22.83
CA VAL A 75 -9.03 -6.59 22.53
C VAL A 75 -10.17 -5.73 21.96
N ASP A 76 -10.98 -6.31 21.10
CA ASP A 76 -12.21 -5.68 20.60
C ASP A 76 -13.40 -5.92 21.55
N ASN A 77 -14.57 -5.42 21.18
CA ASN A 77 -15.80 -5.58 21.97
C ASN A 77 -16.30 -7.04 22.02
N GLU A 78 -15.82 -7.89 21.12
CA GLU A 78 -16.17 -9.31 21.00
C GLU A 78 -15.17 -10.21 21.73
N GLY A 79 -14.07 -9.62 22.25
CA GLY A 79 -13.01 -10.33 22.96
C GLY A 79 -11.88 -10.85 22.04
N ASN A 80 -11.87 -10.51 20.76
CA ASN A 80 -10.80 -10.90 19.85
C ASN A 80 -9.55 -10.05 20.09
N SER A 81 -8.37 -10.66 19.92
CA SER A 81 -7.10 -9.96 20.06
C SER A 81 -6.85 -8.98 18.91
N LEU A 82 -6.52 -7.74 19.26
CA LEU A 82 -6.12 -6.69 18.35
C LEU A 82 -4.59 -6.49 18.27
N LEU A 83 -3.82 -7.37 18.93
CA LEU A 83 -2.36 -7.30 18.91
C LEU A 83 -1.81 -7.53 17.49
N GLY A 84 -0.97 -6.62 17.04
CA GLY A 84 -0.41 -6.65 15.68
C GLY A 84 -1.43 -6.40 14.58
N ILE A 85 -2.63 -5.92 14.90
CA ILE A 85 -3.63 -5.52 13.91
C ILE A 85 -3.49 -4.03 13.60
N ALA A 86 -3.58 -3.71 12.33
CA ALA A 86 -3.71 -2.35 11.83
C ALA A 86 -4.92 -2.27 10.90
N THR A 87 -5.75 -1.26 11.08
CA THR A 87 -6.93 -1.03 10.26
C THR A 87 -6.67 0.13 9.32
N ILE A 88 -6.84 -0.09 8.02
CA ILE A 88 -6.90 0.96 7.01
C ILE A 88 -8.36 1.39 6.87
N ILE A 89 -8.64 2.63 7.25
CA ILE A 89 -9.99 3.19 7.21
C ILE A 89 -10.10 4.06 5.96
N ILE A 90 -10.89 3.64 4.98
CA ILE A 90 -11.22 4.44 3.80
C ILE A 90 -12.39 5.33 4.19
N ALA A 91 -12.07 6.54 4.66
CA ALA A 91 -13.08 7.47 5.19
C ALA A 91 -13.76 8.30 4.10
N LYS A 92 -13.10 8.48 2.96
CA LYS A 92 -13.65 9.13 1.77
C LYS A 92 -13.16 8.42 0.52
N HIS A 93 -14.08 8.19 -0.41
CA HIS A 93 -13.76 7.68 -1.74
C HIS A 93 -14.75 8.27 -2.76
N ARG A 94 -14.29 9.14 -3.68
CA ARG A 94 -15.17 9.86 -4.61
C ARG A 94 -15.87 8.93 -5.60
N SER A 95 -15.21 7.86 -6.01
CA SER A 95 -15.68 6.94 -7.06
C SER A 95 -15.89 5.50 -6.57
N GLY A 96 -15.87 5.26 -5.26
CA GLY A 96 -15.99 3.93 -4.69
C GLY A 96 -16.59 3.93 -3.28
N ALA A 97 -16.64 2.75 -2.67
CA ALA A 97 -17.14 2.57 -1.32
C ALA A 97 -16.14 3.05 -0.26
N VAL A 98 -16.66 3.47 0.87
CA VAL A 98 -15.92 3.66 2.12
C VAL A 98 -15.97 2.37 2.94
N GLY A 99 -15.00 2.17 3.83
CA GLY A 99 -14.95 0.95 4.64
C GLY A 99 -13.67 0.81 5.41
N GLU A 100 -13.50 -0.34 6.05
CA GLU A 100 -12.33 -0.67 6.85
C GLU A 100 -11.70 -1.98 6.33
N VAL A 101 -10.39 -2.02 6.27
CA VAL A 101 -9.61 -3.21 5.92
C VAL A 101 -8.62 -3.48 7.05
N ASN A 102 -8.72 -4.65 7.65
CA ASN A 102 -7.79 -5.08 8.69
C ASN A 102 -6.60 -5.78 8.06
N LEU A 103 -5.41 -5.38 8.49
CA LEU A 103 -4.13 -5.93 8.08
C LEU A 103 -3.34 -6.36 9.31
N ARG A 104 -2.39 -7.25 9.13
CA ARG A 104 -1.38 -7.55 10.14
C ARG A 104 -0.23 -6.54 10.02
N PHE A 105 0.18 -5.98 11.14
CA PHE A 105 1.35 -5.12 11.23
C PHE A 105 2.48 -5.82 11.98
N ARG A 106 3.59 -6.06 11.29
CA ARG A 106 4.82 -6.63 11.85
C ARG A 106 5.71 -5.48 12.29
N ALA A 107 5.77 -5.22 13.60
CA ALA A 107 6.46 -4.05 14.15
C ALA A 107 7.97 -4.09 13.91
N GLU A 108 8.58 -5.28 13.96
CA GLU A 108 10.02 -5.49 13.78
C GLU A 108 10.49 -5.10 12.37
N LEU A 109 9.61 -5.29 11.38
CA LEU A 109 9.90 -5.00 9.96
C LEU A 109 9.21 -3.73 9.47
N THR A 110 8.39 -3.08 10.30
CA THR A 110 7.53 -1.94 9.92
C THR A 110 6.70 -2.27 8.66
N GLN A 111 6.15 -3.50 8.59
CA GLN A 111 5.53 -4.06 7.41
C GLN A 111 4.05 -4.37 7.66
N PHE A 112 3.21 -4.03 6.67
CA PHE A 112 1.82 -4.49 6.60
C PHE A 112 1.74 -5.76 5.76
N CYS A 113 0.95 -6.72 6.23
CA CYS A 113 0.67 -7.99 5.55
C CYS A 113 -0.82 -8.27 5.61
N ASP A 114 -1.33 -9.12 4.73
CA ASP A 114 -2.69 -9.61 4.80
C ASP A 114 -2.89 -10.46 6.07
N LEU A 115 -4.11 -10.46 6.61
CA LEU A 115 -4.43 -11.27 7.80
C LEU A 115 -4.32 -12.77 7.53
N ASP A 116 -4.69 -13.19 6.31
CA ASP A 116 -4.77 -14.60 5.91
C ASP A 116 -3.43 -15.17 5.44
N THR A 117 -2.37 -14.37 5.38
CA THR A 117 -1.04 -14.93 5.17
C THR A 117 -0.61 -15.70 6.42
N THR A 118 -1.05 -16.92 6.51
CA THR A 118 -0.32 -17.97 7.22
C THR A 118 1.11 -17.87 6.69
N SER A 119 2.02 -17.36 7.53
CA SER A 119 3.44 -17.23 7.15
C SER A 119 3.87 -18.59 6.61
N PRO A 120 4.41 -18.69 5.39
CA PRO A 120 4.96 -19.97 4.91
C PRO A 120 6.08 -20.50 5.83
N PHE A 121 6.49 -19.69 6.81
CA PHE A 121 7.53 -20.00 7.79
C PHE A 121 6.98 -20.46 9.17
N ALA A 122 5.66 -20.49 9.38
CA ALA A 122 5.07 -20.86 10.66
C ALA A 122 4.60 -22.33 10.75
N SER A 123 4.84 -23.15 9.73
CA SER A 123 4.54 -24.58 9.74
C SER A 123 5.80 -25.43 9.73
N SER A 124 6.79 -25.08 10.55
CA SER A 124 7.90 -25.98 10.87
C SER A 124 7.80 -26.52 12.28
N THR A 125 6.70 -27.23 12.56
CA THR A 125 6.70 -28.23 13.64
C THR A 125 6.03 -29.47 13.08
N SER A 126 6.88 -30.46 12.85
CA SER A 126 6.65 -31.85 12.49
C SER A 126 6.63 -32.19 11.00
N THR A 127 7.71 -32.91 10.64
CA THR A 127 7.95 -33.69 9.41
C THR A 127 8.44 -32.90 8.21
N GLY A 128 9.73 -33.10 7.92
CA GLY A 128 10.57 -32.49 6.91
C GLY A 128 10.18 -32.62 5.42
N GLU A 129 9.05 -32.08 5.03
CA GLU A 129 8.75 -31.80 3.64
C GLU A 129 8.69 -30.30 3.42
N ILE A 130 9.67 -29.80 2.69
CA ILE A 130 9.71 -28.41 2.21
C ILE A 130 8.69 -28.30 1.07
N VAL A 131 7.48 -27.84 1.37
CA VAL A 131 6.50 -27.50 0.34
C VAL A 131 6.86 -26.11 -0.21
N THR A 132 7.55 -26.10 -1.35
CA THR A 132 7.82 -24.87 -2.10
C THR A 132 6.53 -24.49 -2.85
N GLN A 133 5.81 -23.48 -2.41
CA GLN A 133 4.75 -22.87 -3.21
C GLN A 133 5.39 -21.92 -4.22
N THR A 134 5.36 -22.30 -5.48
CA THR A 134 5.76 -21.46 -6.60
C THR A 134 4.54 -20.62 -7.00
N PHE A 135 4.60 -19.32 -6.81
CA PHE A 135 3.62 -18.40 -7.36
C PHE A 135 3.98 -18.12 -8.82
N SER A 136 3.22 -18.68 -9.77
CA SER A 136 3.36 -18.30 -11.16
C SER A 136 2.76 -16.91 -11.38
N SER A 137 3.58 -16.00 -11.92
CA SER A 137 3.08 -14.70 -12.38
C SER A 137 2.22 -14.90 -13.62
N LYS A 138 1.06 -14.26 -13.69
CA LYS A 138 0.22 -14.24 -14.92
C LYS A 138 0.94 -13.70 -16.16
N MET A 139 2.08 -13.04 -15.99
CA MET A 139 2.93 -12.59 -17.10
C MET A 139 3.64 -13.75 -17.85
N ASN A 140 3.72 -14.94 -17.26
CA ASN A 140 4.37 -16.10 -17.87
C ASN A 140 3.39 -17.09 -18.52
N ASP A 141 2.09 -16.79 -18.52
CA ASP A 141 1.06 -17.66 -19.09
C ASP A 141 0.78 -17.39 -20.59
N GLU A 142 1.45 -16.42 -21.20
CA GLU A 142 1.42 -16.27 -22.65
C GLU A 142 2.39 -17.28 -23.27
N PRO A 143 1.92 -18.14 -24.20
CA PRO A 143 2.80 -19.05 -24.90
C PRO A 143 3.79 -18.23 -25.72
N VAL A 144 5.06 -18.25 -25.36
CA VAL A 144 6.14 -17.71 -26.21
C VAL A 144 6.00 -18.35 -27.58
N PRO A 145 5.81 -17.56 -28.68
CA PRO A 145 5.80 -18.15 -30.00
C PRO A 145 7.11 -18.87 -30.21
N ALA A 146 7.03 -20.13 -30.60
CA ALA A 146 8.19 -20.93 -30.90
C ALA A 146 9.00 -20.18 -31.97
N LEU A 147 10.22 -19.77 -31.61
CA LEU A 147 11.18 -19.28 -32.58
C LEU A 147 11.50 -20.46 -33.49
N ASP A 148 10.79 -20.49 -34.62
CA ASP A 148 10.98 -21.47 -35.65
C ASP A 148 12.43 -21.41 -36.18
N GLN A 149 12.95 -22.57 -36.34
CA GLN A 149 14.26 -22.93 -36.85
C GLN A 149 14.65 -22.13 -38.10
N GLY A 150 15.55 -21.17 -37.95
CA GLY A 150 16.01 -20.32 -39.02
C GLY A 150 17.40 -19.72 -38.81
N PHE A 151 18.22 -20.36 -37.96
CA PHE A 151 19.58 -19.89 -37.72
C PHE A 151 20.64 -20.99 -37.96
N GLU A 152 20.43 -21.81 -39.01
CA GLU A 152 21.47 -22.62 -39.64
C GLU A 152 21.84 -21.95 -40.94
N GLY A 153 22.85 -21.09 -40.93
CA GLY A 153 23.34 -20.48 -42.19
C GLY A 153 24.24 -19.27 -42.05
N MET A 154 24.87 -19.09 -40.88
CA MET A 154 25.86 -18.00 -40.76
C MET A 154 27.04 -18.36 -39.89
N ARG A 155 27.62 -19.50 -40.21
CA ARG A 155 29.01 -19.89 -39.84
C ARG A 155 29.75 -20.14 -41.14
N ASP A 156 30.30 -19.09 -41.74
CA ASP A 156 31.44 -19.17 -42.62
C ASP A 156 31.56 -17.82 -43.33
N SER A 157 32.21 -16.86 -42.70
CA SER A 157 32.95 -15.77 -43.34
C SER A 157 33.45 -14.76 -42.28
N PHE A 158 34.24 -15.20 -41.33
CA PHE A 158 35.24 -14.29 -40.76
C PHE A 158 36.58 -14.64 -41.38
N ASP A 159 36.76 -14.11 -42.54
CA ASP A 159 38.02 -14.13 -43.24
C ASP A 159 39.02 -13.25 -42.50
N ASN A 160 40.14 -13.87 -42.26
CA ASN A 160 41.29 -13.37 -41.55
C ASN A 160 42.07 -12.44 -42.47
N ASN A 161 41.77 -11.12 -42.46
CA ASN A 161 42.69 -10.18 -43.09
C ASN A 161 42.52 -8.76 -42.49
N ALA A 162 43.23 -8.44 -41.42
CA ALA A 162 43.49 -7.07 -40.98
C ALA A 162 44.97 -6.77 -41.19
N PRO A 163 45.35 -5.86 -42.06
CA PRO A 163 46.70 -5.31 -42.11
C PRO A 163 46.76 -4.08 -41.16
N PHE A 164 47.75 -4.16 -40.27
CA PHE A 164 48.38 -3.10 -39.47
C PHE A 164 47.54 -2.37 -38.40
#